data_f59227e32067f6233dcac40f841fd9f9
#
_entry.id   f59227e32067f6233dcac40f841fd9f9
#
_cell.length_a   1.000
_cell.length_b   1.000
_cell.length_c   1.000
_cell.angle_alpha   90.00
_cell.angle_beta   90.00
_cell.angle_gamma   90.00
#
_symmetry.space_group_name_H-M   'P 1'
#
loop_
_entity.id
_entity.type
_entity.pdbx_description
1 polymer ?
#
loop_
_entity_poly.entity_id
_entity_poly.type
_entity_poly.pdbx_seq_one_letter_code
_entity_poly.pdbx_strand_id
1 'polypeptide(L)'
;PLAFFSYKTALLLWLLVTIAPILFIIQRLYPGRNTLFFFLSFPATFQVFLHGQNGFLTATLLSGGMMLLNAHPFSGGILLGLLSYKPHLCILVVPALAAGKHWKALQGFFFSLFFFTTTTFWVYGFEPWQAFLNNIPIAAAILKAGALPFAKMPTPYAAIRLLGVQPASASLIQGISTLLCLLFVVLLWRSRAGYGIKAAGLIAATLLASPFGFDYDLVILFPAMTFLYSEFSGRQLFMRRLAVLSAAIWAIPLAGPIIASMTGFNIMPLVILALCVACGKCAKAG
;
A
#
# COMPACT_ATOMS: atom_id res chain seq x y z
N PRO A 1 15.08 -5.75 19.69
CA PRO A 1 16.11 -6.80 19.41
C PRO A 1 17.23 -6.28 18.51
N LEU A 2 16.91 -5.48 17.45
CA LEU A 2 17.93 -4.99 16.50
C LEU A 2 18.94 -4.01 17.12
N ALA A 3 18.60 -3.35 18.21
CA ALA A 3 19.48 -2.42 18.92
C ALA A 3 20.75 -3.07 19.52
N PHE A 4 20.78 -4.40 19.61
CA PHE A 4 21.97 -5.15 20.09
C PHE A 4 23.03 -5.35 18.99
N PHE A 5 22.72 -5.01 17.74
CA PHE A 5 23.61 -5.19 16.59
C PHE A 5 24.16 -3.86 16.10
N SER A 6 25.30 -3.91 15.37
CA SER A 6 25.76 -2.74 14.64
C SER A 6 24.71 -2.28 13.63
N TYR A 7 24.68 -0.99 13.28
CA TYR A 7 23.70 -0.44 12.34
C TYR A 7 23.63 -1.24 11.03
N LYS A 8 24.77 -1.59 10.44
CA LYS A 8 24.83 -2.36 9.19
C LYS A 8 24.21 -3.76 9.34
N THR A 9 24.53 -4.44 10.42
CA THR A 9 24.01 -5.78 10.72
C THR A 9 22.51 -5.71 11.01
N ALA A 10 22.05 -4.73 11.80
CA ALA A 10 20.64 -4.52 12.09
C ALA A 10 19.83 -4.23 10.82
N LEU A 11 20.34 -3.36 9.94
CA LEU A 11 19.72 -3.06 8.65
C LEU A 11 19.61 -4.30 7.74
N LEU A 12 20.71 -5.06 7.63
CA LEU A 12 20.70 -6.28 6.82
C LEU A 12 19.70 -7.31 7.34
N LEU A 13 19.70 -7.55 8.64
CA LEU A 13 18.73 -8.46 9.29
C LEU A 13 17.28 -7.99 9.06
N TRP A 14 17.03 -6.69 9.22
CA TRP A 14 15.72 -6.10 8.97
C TRP A 14 15.24 -6.36 7.54
N LEU A 15 16.07 -6.07 6.57
CA LEU A 15 15.74 -6.26 5.16
C LEU A 15 15.52 -7.74 4.81
N LEU A 16 16.38 -8.64 5.29
CA LEU A 16 16.25 -10.08 5.04
C LEU A 16 15.00 -10.68 5.69
N VAL A 17 14.71 -10.32 6.94
CA VAL A 17 13.54 -10.82 7.67
C VAL A 17 12.24 -10.31 7.05
N THR A 18 12.22 -9.07 6.53
CA THR A 18 11.01 -8.48 5.96
C THR A 18 10.77 -8.84 4.49
N ILE A 19 11.84 -9.12 3.70
CA ILE A 19 11.68 -9.53 2.29
C ILE A 19 11.26 -11.00 2.15
N ALA A 20 11.72 -11.89 3.02
CA ALA A 20 11.44 -13.32 2.88
C ALA A 20 9.93 -13.66 2.86
N PRO A 21 9.08 -13.11 3.74
CA PRO A 21 7.64 -13.37 3.71
C PRO A 21 6.96 -12.85 2.43
N ILE A 22 7.35 -11.68 1.92
CA ILE A 22 6.74 -11.15 0.70
C ILE A 22 7.12 -11.99 -0.53
N LEU A 23 8.35 -12.49 -0.61
CA LEU A 23 8.75 -13.43 -1.66
C LEU A 23 7.91 -14.71 -1.63
N PHE A 24 7.66 -15.25 -0.43
CA PHE A 24 6.78 -16.40 -0.26
C PHE A 24 5.35 -16.10 -0.73
N ILE A 25 4.78 -14.97 -0.34
CA ILE A 25 3.41 -14.57 -0.72
C ILE A 25 3.30 -14.43 -2.25
N ILE A 26 4.25 -13.74 -2.90
CA ILE A 26 4.28 -13.56 -4.34
C ILE A 26 4.31 -14.89 -5.06
N GLN A 27 5.16 -15.83 -4.61
CA GLN A 27 5.24 -17.17 -5.17
C GLN A 27 3.96 -18.00 -4.96
N ARG A 28 3.23 -17.77 -3.88
CA ARG A 28 1.93 -18.41 -3.66
C ARG A 28 0.82 -17.83 -4.53
N LEU A 29 0.84 -16.53 -4.77
CA LEU A 29 -0.16 -15.84 -5.59
C LEU A 29 0.00 -16.12 -7.08
N TYR A 30 1.24 -16.09 -7.58
CA TYR A 30 1.56 -16.32 -8.99
C TYR A 30 2.91 -17.03 -9.11
N PRO A 31 2.92 -18.37 -9.08
CA PRO A 31 4.16 -19.16 -9.10
C PRO A 31 4.96 -18.97 -10.39
N GLY A 32 6.27 -18.81 -10.25
CA GLY A 32 7.18 -18.76 -11.38
C GLY A 32 8.51 -18.07 -11.08
N ARG A 33 9.59 -18.52 -11.71
CA ARG A 33 10.91 -17.88 -11.55
C ARG A 33 10.92 -16.43 -12.06
N ASN A 34 10.18 -16.16 -13.13
CA ASN A 34 10.05 -14.82 -13.69
C ASN A 34 9.36 -13.85 -12.71
N THR A 35 8.40 -14.32 -11.93
CA THR A 35 7.70 -13.49 -10.94
C THR A 35 8.65 -12.96 -9.88
N LEU A 36 9.55 -13.82 -9.36
CA LEU A 36 10.60 -13.39 -8.42
C LEU A 36 11.59 -12.45 -9.08
N PHE A 37 12.03 -12.75 -10.30
CA PHE A 37 12.93 -11.88 -11.04
C PHE A 37 12.33 -10.48 -11.22
N PHE A 38 11.08 -10.38 -11.65
CA PHE A 38 10.39 -9.09 -11.82
C PHE A 38 10.18 -8.35 -10.50
N PHE A 39 9.93 -9.06 -9.40
CA PHE A 39 9.85 -8.41 -8.08
C PHE A 39 11.20 -7.87 -7.62
N LEU A 40 12.25 -8.65 -7.73
CA LEU A 40 13.59 -8.25 -7.31
C LEU A 40 14.15 -7.12 -8.18
N SER A 41 13.79 -7.07 -9.48
CA SER A 41 14.15 -5.98 -10.39
C SER A 41 13.19 -4.78 -10.33
N PHE A 42 12.09 -4.87 -9.59
CA PHE A 42 11.13 -3.78 -9.47
C PHE A 42 11.76 -2.57 -8.78
N PRO A 43 11.76 -1.37 -9.39
CA PRO A 43 12.46 -0.22 -8.83
C PRO A 43 12.02 0.16 -7.42
N ALA A 44 10.74 -0.03 -7.06
CA ALA A 44 10.30 0.21 -5.68
C ALA A 44 10.92 -0.78 -4.68
N THR A 45 11.19 -2.03 -5.09
CA THR A 45 11.95 -3.01 -4.27
C THR A 45 13.34 -2.47 -3.97
N PHE A 46 14.02 -1.94 -4.99
CA PHE A 46 15.33 -1.32 -4.83
C PHE A 46 15.30 -0.09 -3.91
N GLN A 47 14.25 0.74 -4.01
CA GLN A 47 14.08 1.90 -3.12
C GLN A 47 13.90 1.50 -1.66
N VAL A 48 13.17 0.39 -1.37
CA VAL A 48 13.08 -0.13 0.00
C VAL A 48 14.46 -0.52 0.54
N PHE A 49 15.31 -1.15 -0.27
CA PHE A 49 16.68 -1.47 0.12
C PHE A 49 17.53 -0.22 0.37
N LEU A 50 17.49 0.75 -0.54
CA LEU A 50 18.29 1.97 -0.44
C LEU A 50 17.94 2.82 0.79
N HIS A 51 16.65 2.92 1.11
CA HIS A 51 16.18 3.74 2.21
C HIS A 51 16.08 2.97 3.54
N GLY A 52 16.28 1.64 3.54
CA GLY A 52 16.12 0.82 4.74
C GLY A 52 14.70 0.85 5.32
N GLN A 53 13.71 1.10 4.47
CA GLN A 53 12.33 1.34 4.88
C GLN A 53 11.52 0.05 5.09
N ASN A 54 10.35 0.19 5.69
CA ASN A 54 9.46 -0.91 6.05
C ASN A 54 8.49 -1.32 4.92
N GLY A 55 8.79 -0.99 3.66
CA GLY A 55 7.95 -1.32 2.50
C GLY A 55 7.67 -2.82 2.36
N PHE A 56 8.66 -3.69 2.58
CA PHE A 56 8.48 -5.14 2.54
C PHE A 56 7.52 -5.64 3.61
N LEU A 57 7.65 -5.12 4.85
CA LEU A 57 6.71 -5.45 5.93
C LEU A 57 5.29 -5.00 5.57
N THR A 58 5.13 -3.77 5.07
CA THR A 58 3.83 -3.25 4.59
C THR A 58 3.23 -4.16 3.53
N ALA A 59 4.02 -4.53 2.51
CA ALA A 59 3.59 -5.42 1.43
C ALA A 59 3.20 -6.81 1.97
N THR A 60 3.98 -7.35 2.90
CA THR A 60 3.71 -8.65 3.55
C THR A 60 2.39 -8.63 4.33
N LEU A 61 2.20 -7.63 5.19
CA LEU A 61 1.01 -7.56 6.04
C LEU A 61 -0.27 -7.35 5.20
N LEU A 62 -0.20 -6.46 4.22
CA LEU A 62 -1.35 -6.16 3.37
C LEU A 62 -1.68 -7.32 2.44
N SER A 63 -0.72 -7.81 1.65
CA SER A 63 -0.98 -8.88 0.69
C SER A 63 -1.12 -10.25 1.35
N GLY A 64 -0.39 -10.55 2.41
CA GLY A 64 -0.54 -11.78 3.19
C GLY A 64 -1.88 -11.84 3.90
N GLY A 65 -2.32 -10.72 4.47
CA GLY A 65 -3.65 -10.59 5.05
C GLY A 65 -4.73 -10.85 3.99
N MET A 66 -4.62 -10.25 2.80
CA MET A 66 -5.53 -10.51 1.69
C MET A 66 -5.47 -11.99 1.25
N MET A 67 -4.30 -12.58 1.10
CA MET A 67 -4.14 -13.98 0.69
C MET A 67 -4.86 -14.96 1.64
N LEU A 68 -4.83 -14.67 2.93
CA LEU A 68 -5.42 -15.54 3.96
C LEU A 68 -6.93 -15.34 4.16
N LEU A 69 -7.53 -14.25 3.65
CA LEU A 69 -8.91 -13.88 3.96
C LEU A 69 -9.95 -14.97 3.69
N ASN A 70 -9.80 -15.73 2.61
CA ASN A 70 -10.77 -16.75 2.23
C ASN A 70 -10.59 -18.07 3.02
N ALA A 71 -9.34 -18.48 3.26
CA ALA A 71 -9.05 -19.74 3.93
C ALA A 71 -8.99 -19.61 5.46
N HIS A 72 -8.35 -18.54 5.93
CA HIS A 72 -8.10 -18.28 7.34
C HIS A 72 -8.43 -16.81 7.69
N PRO A 73 -9.73 -16.41 7.66
CA PRO A 73 -10.12 -15.01 7.74
C PRO A 73 -9.67 -14.31 9.04
N PHE A 74 -9.68 -15.00 10.17
CA PHE A 74 -9.20 -14.42 11.43
C PHE A 74 -7.70 -14.09 11.37
N SER A 75 -6.88 -15.03 10.90
CA SER A 75 -5.43 -14.82 10.73
C SER A 75 -5.13 -13.75 9.68
N GLY A 76 -5.88 -13.72 8.57
CA GLY A 76 -5.81 -12.65 7.58
C GLY A 76 -6.10 -11.28 8.22
N GLY A 77 -7.13 -11.23 9.06
CA GLY A 77 -7.48 -10.04 9.85
C GLY A 77 -6.35 -9.61 10.79
N ILE A 78 -5.68 -10.54 11.47
CA ILE A 78 -4.53 -10.25 12.33
C ILE A 78 -3.42 -9.53 11.54
N LEU A 79 -3.04 -10.05 10.37
CA LEU A 79 -2.02 -9.42 9.53
C LEU A 79 -2.43 -8.00 9.11
N LEU A 80 -3.70 -7.83 8.71
CA LEU A 80 -4.24 -6.52 8.33
C LEU A 80 -4.28 -5.55 9.50
N GLY A 81 -4.58 -6.00 10.72
CA GLY A 81 -4.59 -5.17 11.90
C GLY A 81 -3.19 -4.75 12.36
N LEU A 82 -2.18 -5.62 12.17
CA LEU A 82 -0.78 -5.26 12.41
C LEU A 82 -0.30 -4.13 11.47
N LEU A 83 -0.95 -3.91 10.33
CA LEU A 83 -0.66 -2.77 9.45
C LEU A 83 -0.92 -1.41 10.14
N SER A 84 -1.58 -1.41 11.30
CA SER A 84 -1.86 -0.19 12.11
C SER A 84 -0.60 0.58 12.55
N TYR A 85 0.60 0.00 12.44
CA TYR A 85 1.84 0.76 12.60
C TYR A 85 2.01 1.86 11.53
N LYS A 86 1.27 1.76 10.40
CA LYS A 86 1.07 2.78 9.37
C LYS A 86 -0.43 3.08 9.23
N PRO A 87 -1.05 3.79 10.17
CA PRO A 87 -2.52 3.93 10.23
C PRO A 87 -3.12 4.52 8.96
N HIS A 88 -2.40 5.39 8.27
CA HIS A 88 -2.84 5.98 7.01
C HIS A 88 -3.01 4.96 5.86
N LEU A 89 -2.34 3.81 5.92
CA LEU A 89 -2.52 2.72 4.96
C LEU A 89 -3.62 1.72 5.37
N CYS A 90 -4.09 1.77 6.62
CA CYS A 90 -5.19 0.93 7.09
C CYS A 90 -6.58 1.49 6.81
N ILE A 91 -6.69 2.77 6.46
CA ILE A 91 -7.94 3.52 6.46
C ILE A 91 -9.05 2.88 5.62
N LEU A 92 -8.69 2.21 4.52
CA LEU A 92 -9.64 1.53 3.64
C LEU A 92 -9.85 0.05 3.98
N VAL A 93 -9.02 -0.55 4.84
CA VAL A 93 -9.09 -1.98 5.16
C VAL A 93 -10.37 -2.31 5.91
N VAL A 94 -10.70 -1.58 6.96
CA VAL A 94 -11.92 -1.80 7.76
C VAL A 94 -13.19 -1.65 6.92
N PRO A 95 -13.37 -0.57 6.13
CA PRO A 95 -14.49 -0.45 5.20
C PRO A 95 -14.58 -1.57 4.18
N ALA A 96 -13.43 -2.02 3.62
CA ALA A 96 -13.39 -3.14 2.69
C ALA A 96 -13.91 -4.43 3.32
N LEU A 97 -13.37 -4.80 4.49
CA LEU A 97 -13.78 -6.00 5.22
C LEU A 97 -15.26 -5.97 5.62
N ALA A 98 -15.75 -4.82 6.08
CA ALA A 98 -17.15 -4.63 6.42
C ALA A 98 -18.07 -4.74 5.19
N ALA A 99 -17.70 -4.08 4.07
CA ALA A 99 -18.45 -4.12 2.82
C ALA A 99 -18.51 -5.54 2.22
N GLY A 100 -17.40 -6.30 2.33
CA GLY A 100 -17.29 -7.69 1.93
C GLY A 100 -17.88 -8.71 2.92
N LYS A 101 -18.42 -8.24 4.07
CA LYS A 101 -18.97 -9.08 5.15
C LYS A 101 -17.95 -10.07 5.75
N HIS A 102 -16.67 -9.72 5.75
CA HIS A 102 -15.59 -10.53 6.33
C HIS A 102 -15.49 -10.33 7.86
N TRP A 103 -16.56 -10.65 8.59
CA TRP A 103 -16.68 -10.37 10.04
C TRP A 103 -15.59 -11.04 10.88
N LYS A 104 -15.21 -12.30 10.55
CA LYS A 104 -14.11 -13.00 11.23
C LYS A 104 -12.76 -12.30 11.01
N ALA A 105 -12.55 -11.71 9.84
CA ALA A 105 -11.34 -10.92 9.59
C ALA A 105 -11.36 -9.59 10.34
N LEU A 106 -12.50 -8.93 10.46
CA LEU A 106 -12.65 -7.75 11.33
C LEU A 106 -12.35 -8.07 12.80
N GLN A 107 -12.81 -9.22 13.29
CA GLN A 107 -12.46 -9.67 14.65
C GLN A 107 -10.95 -9.84 14.79
N GLY A 108 -10.27 -10.49 13.84
CA GLY A 108 -8.81 -10.63 13.83
C GLY A 108 -8.08 -9.29 13.75
N PHE A 109 -8.60 -8.35 12.93
CA PHE A 109 -8.07 -7.00 12.80
C PHE A 109 -8.10 -6.26 14.15
N PHE A 110 -9.26 -6.18 14.78
CA PHE A 110 -9.39 -5.49 16.07
C PHE A 110 -8.69 -6.22 17.21
N PHE A 111 -8.64 -7.55 17.17
CA PHE A 111 -7.85 -8.34 18.12
C PHE A 111 -6.38 -7.98 18.05
N SER A 112 -5.78 -7.99 16.85
CA SER A 112 -4.36 -7.65 16.70
C SER A 112 -4.07 -6.18 17.00
N LEU A 113 -4.96 -5.26 16.63
CA LEU A 113 -4.85 -3.85 16.98
C LEU A 113 -4.87 -3.65 18.50
N PHE A 114 -5.82 -4.27 19.19
CA PHE A 114 -5.91 -4.23 20.65
C PHE A 114 -4.68 -4.84 21.31
N PHE A 115 -4.28 -6.04 20.89
CA PHE A 115 -3.12 -6.73 21.44
C PHE A 115 -1.83 -5.92 21.22
N PHE A 116 -1.61 -5.42 20.03
CA PHE A 116 -0.44 -4.58 19.69
C PHE A 116 -0.41 -3.30 20.53
N THR A 117 -1.55 -2.60 20.61
CA THR A 117 -1.67 -1.36 21.39
C THR A 117 -1.43 -1.63 22.88
N THR A 118 -2.07 -2.67 23.44
CA THR A 118 -1.94 -3.01 24.86
C THR A 118 -0.51 -3.44 25.19
N THR A 119 0.12 -4.27 24.32
CA THR A 119 1.49 -4.72 24.53
C THR A 119 2.48 -3.55 24.50
N THR A 120 2.34 -2.64 23.52
CA THR A 120 3.22 -1.46 23.44
C THR A 120 3.03 -0.52 24.62
N PHE A 121 1.79 -0.34 25.07
CA PHE A 121 1.48 0.42 26.29
C PHE A 121 2.13 -0.22 27.54
N TRP A 122 2.04 -1.55 27.66
CA TRP A 122 2.56 -2.28 28.80
C TRP A 122 4.08 -2.28 28.88
N VAL A 123 4.74 -2.40 27.70
CA VAL A 123 6.22 -2.45 27.59
C VAL A 123 6.87 -1.07 27.70
N TYR A 124 6.25 -0.05 27.07
CA TYR A 124 6.87 1.27 26.91
C TYR A 124 6.16 2.39 27.68
N GLY A 125 5.02 2.09 28.33
CA GLY A 125 4.21 3.09 29.04
C GLY A 125 3.39 3.99 28.11
N PHE A 126 2.90 5.09 28.68
CA PHE A 126 2.02 6.04 27.97
C PHE A 126 2.79 7.09 27.17
N GLU A 127 4.02 7.40 27.54
CA GLU A 127 4.81 8.47 26.94
C GLU A 127 4.96 8.36 25.42
N PRO A 128 5.28 7.19 24.81
CA PRO A 128 5.37 7.07 23.36
C PRO A 128 4.04 7.33 22.65
N TRP A 129 2.91 6.97 23.26
CA TRP A 129 1.59 7.24 22.75
C TRP A 129 1.25 8.73 22.77
N GLN A 130 1.56 9.41 23.85
CA GLN A 130 1.42 10.86 23.95
C GLN A 130 2.32 11.58 22.94
N ALA A 131 3.59 11.14 22.80
CA ALA A 131 4.50 11.65 21.78
C ALA A 131 3.97 11.44 20.36
N PHE A 132 3.42 10.26 20.07
CA PHE A 132 2.79 9.97 18.77
C PHE A 132 1.62 10.93 18.48
N LEU A 133 0.70 11.11 19.43
CA LEU A 133 -0.45 12.01 19.27
C LEU A 133 0.00 13.47 19.08
N ASN A 134 1.01 13.92 19.83
CA ASN A 134 1.57 15.27 19.72
C ASN A 134 2.31 15.49 18.38
N ASN A 135 2.80 14.41 17.75
CA ASN A 135 3.48 14.51 16.44
C ASN A 135 2.50 14.58 15.26
N ILE A 136 1.23 14.20 15.42
CA ILE A 136 0.24 14.27 14.32
C ILE A 136 0.11 15.70 13.74
N PRO A 137 -0.13 16.75 14.55
CA PRO A 137 -0.21 18.12 14.04
C PRO A 137 1.14 18.61 13.48
N ILE A 138 2.27 18.16 14.02
CA ILE A 138 3.62 18.51 13.53
C ILE A 138 3.82 17.91 12.12
N ALA A 139 3.50 16.64 11.92
CA ALA A 139 3.56 15.99 10.61
C ALA A 139 2.67 16.70 9.58
N ALA A 140 1.45 17.09 9.98
CA ALA A 140 0.55 17.86 9.12
C ALA A 140 1.12 19.25 8.79
N ALA A 141 1.78 19.93 9.75
CA ALA A 141 2.43 21.23 9.53
C ALA A 141 3.61 21.10 8.55
N ILE A 142 4.47 20.08 8.70
CA ILE A 142 5.59 19.78 7.81
C ILE A 142 5.09 19.54 6.38
N LEU A 143 4.02 18.75 6.22
CA LEU A 143 3.40 18.49 4.92
C LEU A 143 2.87 19.80 4.28
N LYS A 144 2.16 20.64 5.06
CA LYS A 144 1.62 21.93 4.59
C LYS A 144 2.74 22.92 4.22
N ALA A 145 3.81 22.96 5.00
CA ALA A 145 4.96 23.82 4.74
C ALA A 145 5.75 23.44 3.47
N GLY A 146 5.51 22.25 2.90
CA GLY A 146 6.24 21.79 1.71
C GLY A 146 7.65 21.31 2.00
N ALA A 147 7.94 20.95 3.25
CA ALA A 147 9.27 20.47 3.66
C ALA A 147 9.52 19.00 3.26
N LEU A 148 8.53 18.30 2.69
CA LEU A 148 8.67 16.93 2.20
C LEU A 148 9.03 16.92 0.70
N PRO A 149 9.74 15.88 0.22
CA PRO A 149 10.11 15.74 -1.18
C PRO A 149 8.89 15.29 -2.03
N PHE A 150 8.00 16.22 -2.39
CA PHE A 150 6.76 15.92 -3.12
C PHE A 150 6.97 15.16 -4.43
N ALA A 151 8.11 15.36 -5.08
CA ALA A 151 8.46 14.59 -6.28
C ALA A 151 8.58 13.08 -6.03
N LYS A 152 8.85 12.65 -4.79
CA LYS A 152 8.92 11.23 -4.39
C LYS A 152 7.63 10.70 -3.78
N MET A 153 6.59 11.51 -3.67
CA MET A 153 5.33 11.13 -3.00
C MET A 153 4.25 10.81 -4.04
N PRO A 154 3.80 9.54 -4.15
CA PRO A 154 2.78 9.12 -5.12
C PRO A 154 1.35 9.47 -4.69
N THR A 155 1.17 10.64 -4.08
CA THR A 155 -0.12 11.06 -3.51
C THR A 155 -0.74 12.19 -4.31
N PRO A 156 -2.09 12.26 -4.40
CA PRO A 156 -2.77 13.39 -5.02
C PRO A 156 -2.37 14.73 -4.41
N TYR A 157 -2.21 14.78 -3.07
CA TYR A 157 -1.75 15.98 -2.38
C TYR A 157 -0.42 16.50 -2.93
N ALA A 158 0.59 15.62 -2.99
CA ALA A 158 1.92 16.01 -3.46
C ALA A 158 1.92 16.44 -4.94
N ALA A 159 1.15 15.74 -5.78
CA ALA A 159 1.01 16.09 -7.19
C ALA A 159 0.46 17.51 -7.38
N ILE A 160 -0.59 17.87 -6.63
CA ILE A 160 -1.22 19.20 -6.70
C ILE A 160 -0.31 20.27 -6.08
N ARG A 161 0.43 19.96 -5.03
CA ARG A 161 1.41 20.88 -4.42
C ARG A 161 2.58 21.20 -5.36
N LEU A 162 3.05 20.25 -6.14
CA LEU A 162 4.10 20.46 -7.16
C LEU A 162 3.65 21.43 -8.27
N LEU A 163 2.35 21.49 -8.57
CA LEU A 163 1.77 22.46 -9.50
C LEU A 163 1.62 23.87 -8.90
N GLY A 164 2.16 24.12 -7.70
CA GLY A 164 2.10 25.42 -7.03
C GLY A 164 0.78 25.73 -6.32
N VAL A 165 -0.16 24.77 -6.25
CA VAL A 165 -1.46 24.98 -5.60
C VAL A 165 -1.27 25.08 -4.07
N GLN A 166 -2.03 25.98 -3.45
CA GLN A 166 -1.97 26.25 -2.02
C GLN A 166 -2.31 24.99 -1.16
N PRO A 167 -1.74 24.87 0.05
CA PRO A 167 -1.95 23.72 0.93
C PRO A 167 -3.41 23.40 1.24
N ALA A 168 -4.25 24.42 1.42
CA ALA A 168 -5.68 24.24 1.72
C ALA A 168 -6.40 23.53 0.57
N SER A 169 -6.23 24.01 -0.66
CA SER A 169 -6.84 23.43 -1.86
C SER A 169 -6.30 22.03 -2.14
N ALA A 170 -4.98 21.80 -1.95
CA ALA A 170 -4.39 20.48 -2.09
C ALA A 170 -4.94 19.48 -1.04
N SER A 171 -5.17 19.95 0.21
CA SER A 171 -5.80 19.14 1.25
C SER A 171 -7.25 18.78 0.92
N LEU A 172 -8.00 19.72 0.32
CA LEU A 172 -9.37 19.46 -0.15
C LEU A 172 -9.39 18.39 -1.23
N ILE A 173 -8.52 18.52 -2.25
CA ILE A 173 -8.39 17.53 -3.34
C ILE A 173 -8.00 16.16 -2.78
N GLN A 174 -7.08 16.10 -1.82
CA GLN A 174 -6.71 14.85 -1.14
C GLN A 174 -7.90 14.26 -0.38
N GLY A 175 -8.68 15.08 0.33
CA GLY A 175 -9.89 14.63 1.04
C GLY A 175 -10.93 14.05 0.07
N ILE A 176 -11.15 14.71 -1.06
CA ILE A 176 -12.03 14.22 -2.13
C ILE A 176 -11.50 12.87 -2.67
N SER A 177 -10.19 12.76 -2.93
CA SER A 177 -9.56 11.50 -3.36
C SER A 177 -9.79 10.37 -2.35
N THR A 178 -9.60 10.66 -1.05
CA THR A 178 -9.82 9.69 0.02
C THR A 178 -11.28 9.21 0.05
N LEU A 179 -12.25 10.11 -0.07
CA LEU A 179 -13.68 9.77 -0.12
C LEU A 179 -14.04 8.96 -1.37
N LEU A 180 -13.50 9.32 -2.53
CA LEU A 180 -13.70 8.55 -3.77
C LEU A 180 -13.08 7.16 -3.68
N CYS A 181 -11.90 7.03 -3.08
CA CYS A 181 -11.27 5.74 -2.83
C CYS A 181 -12.10 4.88 -1.85
N LEU A 182 -12.64 5.49 -0.79
CA LEU A 182 -13.55 4.82 0.14
C LEU A 182 -14.79 4.29 -0.58
N LEU A 183 -15.45 5.14 -1.35
CA LEU A 183 -16.64 4.76 -2.13
C LEU A 183 -16.30 3.63 -3.12
N PHE A 184 -15.21 3.80 -3.87
CA PHE A 184 -14.72 2.79 -4.82
C PHE A 184 -14.49 1.44 -4.14
N VAL A 185 -13.79 1.41 -3.01
CA VAL A 185 -13.49 0.17 -2.27
C VAL A 185 -14.77 -0.47 -1.75
N VAL A 186 -15.68 0.29 -1.15
CA VAL A 186 -16.96 -0.22 -0.65
C VAL A 186 -17.79 -0.83 -1.78
N LEU A 187 -17.91 -0.15 -2.92
CA LEU A 187 -18.64 -0.65 -4.08
C LEU A 187 -17.97 -1.90 -4.67
N LEU A 188 -16.65 -1.89 -4.81
CA LEU A 188 -15.87 -3.02 -5.33
C LEU A 188 -16.03 -4.26 -4.44
N TRP A 189 -15.94 -4.10 -3.12
CA TRP A 189 -16.03 -5.23 -2.18
C TRP A 189 -17.46 -5.78 -2.04
N ARG A 190 -18.47 -4.97 -2.31
CA ARG A 190 -19.88 -5.41 -2.40
C ARG A 190 -20.24 -6.05 -3.73
N SER A 191 -19.44 -5.83 -4.76
CA SER A 191 -19.69 -6.38 -6.11
C SER A 191 -19.44 -7.89 -6.17
N ARG A 192 -19.82 -8.49 -7.32
CA ARG A 192 -19.51 -9.89 -7.66
C ARG A 192 -18.12 -10.07 -8.27
N ALA A 193 -17.29 -9.05 -8.29
CA ALA A 193 -15.95 -9.11 -8.85
C ALA A 193 -15.12 -10.23 -8.20
N GLY A 194 -14.24 -10.81 -8.99
CA GLY A 194 -13.28 -11.80 -8.53
C GLY A 194 -12.39 -11.29 -7.41
N TYR A 195 -11.92 -12.19 -6.57
CA TYR A 195 -11.19 -11.82 -5.37
C TYR A 195 -9.89 -11.06 -5.66
N GLY A 196 -9.14 -11.48 -6.69
CA GLY A 196 -7.91 -10.80 -7.10
C GLY A 196 -8.14 -9.34 -7.50
N ILE A 197 -9.29 -9.03 -8.13
CA ILE A 197 -9.68 -7.66 -8.48
C ILE A 197 -9.95 -6.83 -7.22
N LYS A 198 -10.65 -7.40 -6.23
CA LYS A 198 -10.95 -6.75 -4.95
C LYS A 198 -9.68 -6.43 -4.16
N ALA A 199 -8.76 -7.40 -4.08
CA ALA A 199 -7.49 -7.24 -3.39
C ALA A 199 -6.61 -6.16 -4.07
N ALA A 200 -6.44 -6.25 -5.40
CA ALA A 200 -5.65 -5.28 -6.14
C ALA A 200 -6.24 -3.86 -6.07
N GLY A 201 -7.56 -3.73 -6.19
CA GLY A 201 -8.25 -2.46 -6.09
C GLY A 201 -8.12 -1.82 -4.70
N LEU A 202 -8.19 -2.60 -3.62
CA LEU A 202 -7.96 -2.10 -2.27
C LEU A 202 -6.52 -1.61 -2.09
N ILE A 203 -5.52 -2.41 -2.51
CA ILE A 203 -4.10 -2.06 -2.40
C ILE A 203 -3.80 -0.76 -3.15
N ALA A 204 -4.30 -0.62 -4.39
CA ALA A 204 -4.10 0.58 -5.18
C ALA A 204 -4.79 1.82 -4.56
N ALA A 205 -6.06 1.68 -4.15
CA ALA A 205 -6.82 2.75 -3.54
C ALA A 205 -6.19 3.25 -2.24
N THR A 206 -5.56 2.37 -1.46
CA THR A 206 -4.88 2.72 -0.20
C THR A 206 -3.77 3.76 -0.41
N LEU A 207 -3.01 3.69 -1.52
CA LEU A 207 -1.98 4.68 -1.86
C LEU A 207 -2.59 6.05 -2.20
N LEU A 208 -3.71 6.08 -2.92
CA LEU A 208 -4.38 7.33 -3.30
C LEU A 208 -5.17 7.97 -2.15
N ALA A 209 -5.61 7.16 -1.20
CA ALA A 209 -6.36 7.64 -0.04
C ALA A 209 -5.47 8.34 1.00
N SER A 210 -4.18 8.03 1.01
CA SER A 210 -3.24 8.58 1.99
C SER A 210 -2.55 9.84 1.47
N PRO A 211 -2.46 10.92 2.27
CA PRO A 211 -1.60 12.07 1.96
C PRO A 211 -0.11 11.78 2.23
N PHE A 212 0.17 10.75 3.02
CA PHE A 212 1.52 10.32 3.39
C PHE A 212 1.84 8.99 2.69
N GLY A 213 2.54 9.05 1.59
CA GLY A 213 3.06 7.89 0.87
C GLY A 213 4.35 8.30 0.18
N PHE A 214 5.30 7.41 0.09
CA PHE A 214 6.58 7.63 -0.57
C PHE A 214 6.82 6.59 -1.67
N ASP A 215 7.80 6.85 -2.50
CA ASP A 215 8.18 6.00 -3.63
C ASP A 215 8.46 4.54 -3.23
N TYR A 216 9.04 4.30 -2.05
CA TYR A 216 9.24 2.94 -1.52
C TYR A 216 7.93 2.23 -1.12
N ASP A 217 6.85 2.95 -0.82
CA ASP A 217 5.53 2.35 -0.55
C ASP A 217 4.90 1.77 -1.82
N LEU A 218 5.35 2.20 -3.01
CA LEU A 218 4.90 1.64 -4.27
C LEU A 218 5.21 0.14 -4.41
N VAL A 219 6.08 -0.42 -3.58
CA VAL A 219 6.38 -1.87 -3.57
C VAL A 219 5.11 -2.71 -3.37
N ILE A 220 4.07 -2.19 -2.70
CA ILE A 220 2.79 -2.89 -2.53
C ILE A 220 2.02 -3.07 -3.84
N LEU A 221 2.34 -2.32 -4.89
CA LEU A 221 1.71 -2.49 -6.21
C LEU A 221 2.11 -3.80 -6.89
N PHE A 222 3.29 -4.35 -6.57
CA PHE A 222 3.69 -5.62 -7.14
C PHE A 222 2.76 -6.77 -6.73
N PRO A 223 2.48 -7.04 -5.43
CA PRO A 223 1.47 -8.03 -5.06
C PRO A 223 0.06 -7.69 -5.56
N ALA A 224 -0.31 -6.41 -5.71
CA ALA A 224 -1.57 -6.05 -6.35
C ALA A 224 -1.65 -6.59 -7.79
N MET A 225 -0.56 -6.44 -8.56
CA MET A 225 -0.47 -7.01 -9.90
C MET A 225 -0.49 -8.53 -9.89
N THR A 226 0.19 -9.19 -8.93
CA THR A 226 0.17 -10.67 -8.84
C THR A 226 -1.24 -11.21 -8.56
N PHE A 227 -2.05 -10.53 -7.76
CA PHE A 227 -3.47 -10.85 -7.58
C PHE A 227 -4.25 -10.79 -8.89
N LEU A 228 -4.01 -9.75 -9.72
CA LEU A 228 -4.67 -9.64 -11.03
C LEU A 228 -4.18 -10.70 -12.01
N TYR A 229 -2.88 -10.98 -12.07
CA TYR A 229 -2.35 -12.04 -12.92
C TYR A 229 -2.91 -13.41 -12.55
N SER A 230 -3.05 -13.70 -11.26
CA SER A 230 -3.70 -14.92 -10.77
C SER A 230 -5.19 -14.98 -11.19
N GLU A 231 -5.91 -13.87 -11.06
CA GLU A 231 -7.34 -13.79 -11.43
C GLU A 231 -7.61 -13.97 -12.92
N PHE A 232 -6.73 -13.43 -13.77
CA PHE A 232 -6.90 -13.46 -15.24
C PHE A 232 -6.05 -14.53 -15.91
N SER A 233 -5.49 -15.48 -15.17
CA SER A 233 -4.71 -16.58 -15.73
C SER A 233 -5.55 -17.33 -16.79
N GLY A 234 -4.98 -17.50 -17.99
CA GLY A 234 -5.65 -18.12 -19.13
C GLY A 234 -6.51 -17.20 -20.01
N ARG A 235 -6.71 -15.92 -19.65
CA ARG A 235 -7.49 -14.94 -20.45
C ARG A 235 -6.56 -14.00 -21.24
N GLN A 236 -6.12 -14.43 -22.43
CA GLN A 236 -5.07 -13.73 -23.21
C GLN A 236 -5.32 -12.25 -23.46
N LEU A 237 -6.54 -11.84 -23.80
CA LEU A 237 -6.85 -10.43 -24.07
C LEU A 237 -6.67 -9.54 -22.84
N PHE A 238 -7.10 -10.03 -21.67
CA PHE A 238 -6.89 -9.34 -20.41
C PHE A 238 -5.40 -9.29 -20.04
N MET A 239 -4.66 -10.37 -20.25
CA MET A 239 -3.23 -10.45 -19.97
C MET A 239 -2.43 -9.42 -20.79
N ARG A 240 -2.77 -9.18 -22.06
CA ARG A 240 -2.12 -8.14 -22.87
C ARG A 240 -2.36 -6.73 -22.32
N ARG A 241 -3.59 -6.39 -21.95
CA ARG A 241 -3.91 -5.08 -21.32
C ARG A 241 -3.23 -4.92 -19.96
N LEU A 242 -3.22 -5.98 -19.18
CA LEU A 242 -2.57 -6.02 -17.88
C LEU A 242 -1.06 -5.83 -18.01
N ALA A 243 -0.42 -6.37 -19.06
CA ALA A 243 1.02 -6.21 -19.31
C ALA A 243 1.41 -4.74 -19.55
N VAL A 244 0.61 -3.97 -20.30
CA VAL A 244 0.86 -2.53 -20.51
C VAL A 244 0.77 -1.76 -19.19
N LEU A 245 -0.27 -2.04 -18.38
CA LEU A 245 -0.43 -1.41 -17.06
C LEU A 245 0.71 -1.82 -16.13
N SER A 246 1.13 -3.10 -16.16
CA SER A 246 2.27 -3.59 -15.38
C SER A 246 3.56 -2.89 -15.75
N ALA A 247 3.82 -2.65 -17.04
CA ALA A 247 4.99 -1.92 -17.48
C ALA A 247 5.00 -0.48 -16.93
N ALA A 248 3.85 0.21 -16.96
CA ALA A 248 3.71 1.53 -16.37
C ALA A 248 3.93 1.51 -14.84
N ILE A 249 3.33 0.55 -14.14
CA ILE A 249 3.51 0.38 -12.68
C ILE A 249 4.96 0.03 -12.35
N TRP A 250 5.62 -0.80 -13.19
CA TRP A 250 7.00 -1.17 -12.98
C TRP A 250 7.96 0.03 -13.16
N ALA A 251 7.72 0.87 -14.16
CA ALA A 251 8.57 2.01 -14.47
C ALA A 251 8.40 3.19 -13.50
N ILE A 252 7.20 3.37 -12.93
CA ILE A 252 6.81 4.59 -12.22
C ILE A 252 7.63 4.90 -10.95
N PRO A 253 8.12 3.93 -10.15
CA PRO A 253 8.92 4.26 -8.97
C PRO A 253 10.27 4.88 -9.32
N LEU A 254 10.78 4.62 -10.52
CA LEU A 254 12.01 5.23 -11.02
C LEU A 254 11.72 6.49 -11.84
N ALA A 255 10.85 6.40 -12.84
CA ALA A 255 10.55 7.50 -13.76
C ALA A 255 9.73 8.61 -13.10
N GLY A 256 8.81 8.27 -12.20
CA GLY A 256 7.91 9.23 -11.58
C GLY A 256 8.61 10.36 -10.82
N PRO A 257 9.51 10.07 -9.88
CA PRO A 257 10.27 11.11 -9.18
C PRO A 257 11.14 11.96 -10.09
N ILE A 258 11.75 11.37 -11.14
CA ILE A 258 12.57 12.08 -12.11
C ILE A 258 11.71 13.07 -12.90
N ILE A 259 10.60 12.59 -13.48
CA ILE A 259 9.66 13.44 -14.24
C ILE A 259 9.13 14.56 -13.34
N ALA A 260 8.70 14.23 -12.12
CA ALA A 260 8.17 15.21 -11.18
C ALA A 260 9.18 16.28 -10.80
N SER A 261 10.46 15.91 -10.62
CA SER A 261 11.55 16.86 -10.31
C SER A 261 11.89 17.76 -11.48
N MET A 262 11.81 17.26 -12.71
CA MET A 262 12.17 18.02 -13.91
C MET A 262 11.04 18.93 -14.41
N THR A 263 9.79 18.48 -14.26
CA THR A 263 8.64 19.13 -14.90
C THR A 263 7.66 19.76 -13.92
N GLY A 264 7.77 19.46 -12.62
CA GLY A 264 6.74 19.79 -11.63
C GLY A 264 5.47 18.94 -11.75
N PHE A 265 5.41 17.99 -12.69
CA PHE A 265 4.23 17.15 -12.93
C PHE A 265 4.42 15.73 -12.41
N ASN A 266 3.68 15.38 -11.36
CA ASN A 266 3.76 14.05 -10.74
C ASN A 266 2.74 13.09 -11.36
N ILE A 267 3.24 12.15 -12.18
CA ILE A 267 2.40 11.16 -12.89
C ILE A 267 2.03 9.94 -12.02
N MET A 268 2.68 9.76 -10.86
CA MET A 268 2.50 8.55 -10.04
C MET A 268 1.04 8.31 -9.62
N PRO A 269 0.31 9.30 -9.08
CA PRO A 269 -1.10 9.10 -8.72
C PRO A 269 -1.98 8.71 -9.91
N LEU A 270 -1.66 9.19 -11.13
CA LEU A 270 -2.45 8.87 -12.33
C LEU A 270 -2.30 7.41 -12.74
N VAL A 271 -1.10 6.83 -12.63
CA VAL A 271 -0.87 5.41 -12.93
C VAL A 271 -1.56 4.53 -11.89
N ILE A 272 -1.53 4.92 -10.61
CA ILE A 272 -2.25 4.20 -9.54
C ILE A 272 -3.77 4.30 -9.77
N LEU A 273 -4.25 5.47 -10.17
CA LEU A 273 -5.67 5.68 -10.54
C LEU A 273 -6.07 4.79 -11.72
N ALA A 274 -5.21 4.65 -12.74
CA ALA A 274 -5.46 3.77 -13.87
C ALA A 274 -5.63 2.32 -13.43
N LEU A 275 -4.88 1.85 -12.42
CA LEU A 275 -5.08 0.53 -11.81
C LEU A 275 -6.45 0.42 -11.12
N CYS A 276 -6.86 1.42 -10.34
CA CYS A 276 -8.19 1.45 -9.72
C CYS A 276 -9.30 1.40 -10.78
N VAL A 277 -9.18 2.20 -11.84
CA VAL A 277 -10.15 2.22 -12.95
C VAL A 277 -10.19 0.87 -13.67
N ALA A 278 -9.04 0.24 -13.90
CA ALA A 278 -8.97 -1.09 -14.49
C ALA A 278 -9.73 -2.14 -13.63
N CYS A 279 -9.49 -2.13 -12.31
CA CYS A 279 -10.22 -3.00 -11.37
C CYS A 279 -11.73 -2.73 -11.41
N GLY A 280 -12.16 -1.45 -11.43
CA GLY A 280 -13.57 -1.08 -11.52
C GLY A 280 -14.25 -1.52 -12.82
N LYS A 281 -13.55 -1.42 -13.97
CA LYS A 281 -14.05 -1.92 -15.25
C LYS A 281 -14.19 -3.46 -15.26
N CYS A 282 -13.20 -4.16 -14.73
CA CYS A 282 -13.24 -5.62 -14.62
C CYS A 282 -14.38 -6.09 -13.70
N ALA A 283 -14.68 -5.33 -12.64
CA ALA A 283 -15.77 -5.65 -11.73
C ALA A 283 -17.18 -5.51 -12.36
N LYS A 284 -17.32 -4.68 -13.39
CA LYS A 284 -18.60 -4.50 -14.12
C LYS A 284 -18.80 -5.52 -15.24
N ALA A 285 -17.72 -6.14 -15.70
CA ALA A 285 -17.73 -7.08 -16.82
C ALA A 285 -17.91 -8.56 -16.38
N GLY A 286 -17.86 -8.86 -15.11
CA GLY A 286 -18.12 -10.17 -14.49
C GLY A 286 -19.35 -10.12 -13.61
#